data_2d2593dd9e2cacb90ea5ad72ed327837
#
_entry.id   2d2593dd9e2cacb90ea5ad72ed327837
#
_cell.length_a   1.000
_cell.length_b   1.000
_cell.length_c   1.000
_cell.angle_alpha   90.00
_cell.angle_beta   90.00
_cell.angle_gamma   90.00
#
_symmetry.space_group_name_H-M   'P 1'
#
loop_
_entity.id
_entity.type
_entity.pdbx_description
1 polymer ?
#
loop_
_entity_poly.entity_id
_entity_poly.type
_entity_poly.pdbx_seq_one_letter_code
_entity_poly.pdbx_strand_id
1 'polypeptide(L)'
;MTAMWLAPLIALLASFLTSVALAADNPLRIELVTEATSIQPGKPFYVALHLQHSVGYHTYWKMPGIVGVPTDMKWKLPQGWKADAIEWPAPERVFMFQIKAQGFRDEKLLPIKITPPKNLQPGAMKLEGRASWMCCGRDCNPGFKDLSIELPVSSEATPPGIRWSKMFAENFADIARECGDWTIHATRKSGTIVLRIKPATERAKLHLREIEDVTFFTGDGLIDPNKPESLSRTGVEIVLTQTISEFAPKPLPRQVAGILQTPQGWLPDGKPKSIRISTPLRD
;
A
#
# COMPACT_ATOMS: atom_id res chain seq x y z
N MET A 1 -91.96 -5.02 12.31
CA MET A 1 -91.15 -4.67 11.14
C MET A 1 -89.93 -4.03 11.67
N THR A 2 -88.90 -4.82 11.91
CA THR A 2 -87.59 -4.36 12.49
C THR A 2 -86.50 -4.56 11.43
N ALA A 3 -86.00 -3.48 10.91
CA ALA A 3 -84.88 -3.44 9.94
C ALA A 3 -83.56 -3.55 10.69
N MET A 4 -82.81 -4.61 10.40
CA MET A 4 -81.48 -4.88 10.93
C MET A 4 -80.45 -4.27 9.98
N TRP A 5 -79.67 -3.33 10.47
CA TRP A 5 -78.57 -2.71 9.72
C TRP A 5 -77.26 -3.50 9.93
N LEU A 6 -76.80 -4.11 8.86
CA LEU A 6 -75.43 -4.71 8.81
C LEU A 6 -74.43 -3.64 8.46
N ALA A 7 -73.47 -3.33 9.35
CA ALA A 7 -72.32 -2.56 9.08
C ALA A 7 -71.16 -3.44 8.56
N PRO A 8 -70.42 -3.09 7.50
CA PRO A 8 -69.25 -3.83 7.07
C PRO A 8 -68.03 -3.43 7.86
N LEU A 9 -67.35 -4.42 8.48
CA LEU A 9 -66.05 -4.31 9.07
C LEU A 9 -64.99 -4.16 7.94
N ILE A 10 -64.42 -3.01 7.77
CA ILE A 10 -63.22 -2.79 6.93
C ILE A 10 -62.00 -3.12 7.75
N ALA A 11 -61.40 -4.28 7.49
CA ALA A 11 -60.10 -4.63 8.08
C ALA A 11 -58.99 -3.91 7.33
N LEU A 12 -58.35 -2.91 7.97
CA LEU A 12 -57.14 -2.25 7.48
C LEU A 12 -55.96 -3.20 7.68
N LEU A 13 -55.53 -3.87 6.62
CA LEU A 13 -54.22 -4.55 6.59
C LEU A 13 -53.11 -3.50 6.45
N ALA A 14 -52.50 -3.13 7.56
CA ALA A 14 -51.27 -2.33 7.57
C ALA A 14 -50.10 -3.23 7.16
N SER A 15 -49.70 -3.17 5.89
CA SER A 15 -48.48 -3.81 5.40
C SER A 15 -47.27 -3.11 5.95
N PHE A 16 -46.64 -3.67 6.98
CA PHE A 16 -45.30 -3.27 7.42
C PHE A 16 -44.26 -3.63 6.34
N LEU A 17 -43.95 -2.70 5.46
CA LEU A 17 -42.78 -2.77 4.60
C LEU A 17 -41.56 -2.59 5.50
N THR A 18 -41.00 -3.68 6.01
CA THR A 18 -39.67 -3.68 6.59
C THR A 18 -38.67 -3.41 5.48
N SER A 19 -38.22 -2.17 5.36
CA SER A 19 -37.06 -1.81 4.54
C SER A 19 -35.85 -2.53 5.13
N VAL A 20 -35.46 -3.64 4.54
CA VAL A 20 -34.15 -4.25 4.76
C VAL A 20 -33.15 -3.25 4.17
N ALA A 21 -32.58 -2.39 5.01
CA ALA A 21 -31.40 -1.65 4.63
C ALA A 21 -30.30 -2.67 4.35
N LEU A 22 -30.05 -2.94 3.07
CA LEU A 22 -28.80 -3.60 2.67
C LEU A 22 -27.68 -2.70 3.18
N ALA A 23 -27.00 -3.15 4.24
CA ALA A 23 -25.75 -2.54 4.65
C ALA A 23 -24.86 -2.59 3.41
N ALA A 24 -24.50 -1.41 2.89
CA ALA A 24 -23.54 -1.32 1.78
C ALA A 24 -22.29 -2.10 2.22
N ASP A 25 -22.00 -3.20 1.53
CA ASP A 25 -20.82 -4.00 1.81
C ASP A 25 -19.61 -3.06 1.76
N ASN A 26 -18.93 -2.93 2.91
CA ASN A 26 -17.72 -2.10 2.98
C ASN A 26 -16.70 -2.67 1.99
N PRO A 27 -16.30 -1.93 0.95
CA PRO A 27 -15.42 -2.45 -0.11
C PRO A 27 -14.03 -2.82 0.39
N LEU A 28 -13.69 -2.48 1.64
CA LEU A 28 -12.43 -2.84 2.29
C LEU A 28 -12.69 -3.48 3.65
N ARG A 29 -12.22 -4.71 3.82
CA ARG A 29 -12.01 -5.31 5.12
C ARG A 29 -10.60 -4.97 5.60
N ILE A 30 -10.50 -4.42 6.82
CA ILE A 30 -9.23 -4.05 7.44
C ILE A 30 -9.15 -4.57 8.87
N GLU A 31 -7.99 -5.14 9.23
CA GLU A 31 -7.68 -5.65 10.56
C GLU A 31 -6.19 -5.51 10.87
N LEU A 32 -5.81 -5.59 12.16
CA LEU A 32 -4.42 -5.74 12.59
C LEU A 32 -4.08 -7.21 12.69
N VAL A 33 -2.92 -7.58 12.13
CA VAL A 33 -2.39 -8.94 12.15
C VAL A 33 -0.92 -8.93 12.49
N THR A 34 -0.40 -10.05 12.99
CA THR A 34 1.03 -10.25 13.24
C THR A 34 1.38 -11.73 13.12
N GLU A 35 2.62 -12.01 12.78
CA GLU A 35 3.19 -13.36 12.90
C GLU A 35 3.76 -13.63 14.31
N ALA A 36 3.98 -12.58 15.12
CA ALA A 36 4.43 -12.76 16.50
C ALA A 36 3.35 -13.44 17.34
N THR A 37 3.71 -14.46 18.10
CA THR A 37 2.82 -15.18 19.03
C THR A 37 2.99 -14.70 20.46
N SER A 38 4.04 -13.93 20.73
CA SER A 38 4.26 -13.22 22.00
C SER A 38 5.13 -12.00 21.80
N ILE A 39 5.09 -11.08 22.78
CA ILE A 39 5.92 -9.89 22.82
C ILE A 39 7.10 -10.15 23.74
N GLN A 40 8.31 -10.06 23.20
CA GLN A 40 9.53 -10.11 24.00
C GLN A 40 9.95 -8.71 24.44
N PRO A 41 10.20 -8.45 25.74
CA PRO A 41 10.65 -7.15 26.21
C PRO A 41 11.89 -6.64 25.45
N GLY A 42 11.81 -5.43 24.90
CA GLY A 42 12.90 -4.78 24.17
C GLY A 42 13.20 -5.36 22.77
N LYS A 43 12.48 -6.39 22.32
CA LYS A 43 12.69 -6.98 20.98
C LYS A 43 11.63 -6.46 20.00
N PRO A 44 12.04 -5.82 18.88
CA PRO A 44 11.11 -5.40 17.87
C PRO A 44 10.40 -6.58 17.20
N PHE A 45 9.14 -6.38 16.84
CA PHE A 45 8.32 -7.30 16.04
C PHE A 45 7.45 -6.51 15.06
N TYR A 46 6.81 -7.20 14.12
CA TYR A 46 5.95 -6.56 13.14
C TYR A 46 4.48 -6.80 13.43
N VAL A 47 3.70 -5.72 13.30
CA VAL A 47 2.25 -5.75 13.16
C VAL A 47 1.92 -5.17 11.79
N ALA A 48 0.93 -5.70 11.10
CA ALA A 48 0.52 -5.17 9.80
C ALA A 48 -0.95 -4.79 9.78
N LEU A 49 -1.29 -3.74 9.01
CA LEU A 49 -2.63 -3.57 8.50
C LEU A 49 -2.84 -4.59 7.38
N HIS A 50 -3.78 -5.49 7.58
CA HIS A 50 -4.22 -6.45 6.58
C HIS A 50 -5.40 -5.86 5.83
N LEU A 51 -5.25 -5.64 4.55
CA LEU A 51 -6.22 -5.06 3.65
C LEU A 51 -6.76 -6.14 2.72
N GLN A 52 -8.08 -6.34 2.71
CA GLN A 52 -8.78 -7.18 1.73
C GLN A 52 -9.78 -6.33 0.97
N HIS A 53 -9.53 -6.12 -0.31
CA HIS A 53 -10.37 -5.32 -1.17
C HIS A 53 -11.44 -6.19 -1.84
N SER A 54 -12.66 -5.66 -1.97
CA SER A 54 -13.65 -6.23 -2.87
C SER A 54 -13.18 -6.09 -4.32
N VAL A 55 -13.63 -7.00 -5.18
CA VAL A 55 -13.26 -7.00 -6.60
C VAL A 55 -13.56 -5.64 -7.25
N GLY A 56 -12.56 -5.08 -7.94
CA GLY A 56 -12.66 -3.78 -8.59
C GLY A 56 -12.41 -2.57 -7.69
N TYR A 57 -12.10 -2.79 -6.40
CA TYR A 57 -11.71 -1.73 -5.46
C TYR A 57 -10.21 -1.76 -5.16
N HIS A 58 -9.69 -0.61 -4.71
CA HIS A 58 -8.29 -0.42 -4.37
C HIS A 58 -8.12 0.64 -3.27
N THR A 59 -7.02 0.56 -2.56
CA THR A 59 -6.51 1.63 -1.69
C THR A 59 -5.24 2.24 -2.30
N TYR A 60 -4.70 3.25 -1.63
CA TYR A 60 -3.62 4.06 -2.18
C TYR A 60 -2.30 3.82 -1.45
N TRP A 61 -1.21 3.89 -2.23
CA TRP A 61 0.16 3.88 -1.73
C TRP A 61 0.49 5.20 -1.01
N LYS A 62 1.65 5.26 -0.34
CA LYS A 62 2.12 6.46 0.38
C LYS A 62 2.15 7.74 -0.45
N MET A 63 2.34 7.61 -1.75
CA MET A 63 2.24 8.67 -2.74
C MET A 63 1.27 8.21 -3.83
N PRO A 64 -0.02 8.58 -3.74
CA PRO A 64 -1.04 8.11 -4.68
C PRO A 64 -0.86 8.63 -6.11
N GLY A 65 -0.27 9.78 -6.28
CA GLY A 65 -0.28 10.60 -7.48
C GLY A 65 -1.16 11.84 -7.25
N ILE A 66 -1.92 12.25 -8.27
CA ILE A 66 -2.77 13.45 -8.21
C ILE A 66 -4.15 13.22 -7.60
N VAL A 67 -4.50 11.98 -7.30
CA VAL A 67 -5.79 11.59 -6.68
C VAL A 67 -5.57 10.53 -5.62
N GLY A 68 -6.51 10.44 -4.67
CA GLY A 68 -6.50 9.47 -3.60
C GLY A 68 -5.85 9.97 -2.31
N VAL A 69 -6.06 9.20 -1.24
CA VAL A 69 -5.49 9.45 0.08
C VAL A 69 -4.82 8.16 0.55
N PRO A 70 -3.55 8.21 1.00
CA PRO A 70 -2.86 7.02 1.49
C PRO A 70 -3.55 6.42 2.72
N THR A 71 -3.37 5.11 2.91
CA THR A 71 -3.73 4.47 4.18
C THR A 71 -2.78 4.96 5.27
N ASP A 72 -3.31 5.26 6.45
CA ASP A 72 -2.55 5.71 7.61
C ASP A 72 -2.94 4.95 8.86
N MET A 73 -2.03 4.90 9.85
CA MET A 73 -2.25 4.28 11.16
C MET A 73 -1.76 5.20 12.27
N LYS A 74 -2.69 5.74 13.04
CA LYS A 74 -2.40 6.52 14.24
C LYS A 74 -2.47 5.63 15.47
N TRP A 75 -1.31 5.31 16.01
CA TRP A 75 -1.18 4.45 17.18
C TRP A 75 -1.55 5.18 18.48
N LYS A 76 -2.16 4.44 19.41
CA LYS A 76 -2.36 4.80 20.81
C LYS A 76 -1.57 3.81 21.67
N LEU A 77 -0.25 3.92 21.62
CA LEU A 77 0.62 3.01 22.33
C LEU A 77 0.86 3.47 23.78
N PRO A 78 1.06 2.56 24.73
CA PRO A 78 1.49 2.89 26.09
C PRO A 78 2.85 3.58 26.11
N GLN A 79 3.18 4.21 27.24
CA GLN A 79 4.48 4.89 27.42
C GLN A 79 5.66 3.91 27.21
N GLY A 80 6.69 4.38 26.51
CA GLY A 80 7.91 3.63 26.23
C GLY A 80 7.85 2.72 25.00
N TRP A 81 6.68 2.58 24.38
CA TRP A 81 6.50 1.89 23.12
C TRP A 81 6.80 2.79 21.94
N LYS A 82 7.29 2.21 20.85
CA LYS A 82 7.53 2.92 19.61
C LYS A 82 6.96 2.14 18.43
N ALA A 83 6.24 2.84 17.54
CA ALA A 83 5.88 2.36 16.22
C ALA A 83 6.70 3.12 15.17
N ASP A 84 7.30 2.40 14.25
CA ASP A 84 7.93 3.01 13.07
C ASP A 84 6.85 3.35 12.03
N ALA A 85 7.24 3.99 10.94
CA ALA A 85 6.35 4.23 9.81
C ALA A 85 5.98 2.91 9.11
N ILE A 86 4.90 2.91 8.33
CA ILE A 86 4.52 1.79 7.46
C ILE A 86 5.69 1.48 6.52
N GLU A 87 6.11 0.22 6.48
CA GLU A 87 7.02 -0.30 5.46
C GLU A 87 6.21 -0.66 4.22
N TRP A 88 6.22 0.24 3.26
CA TRP A 88 5.36 0.15 2.10
C TRP A 88 5.85 -0.89 1.09
N PRO A 89 5.03 -1.91 0.76
CA PRO A 89 5.29 -2.76 -0.39
C PRO A 89 5.33 -1.94 -1.68
N ALA A 90 5.88 -2.52 -2.73
CA ALA A 90 5.85 -1.89 -4.03
C ALA A 90 4.40 -1.74 -4.52
N PRO A 91 4.00 -0.56 -5.01
CA PRO A 91 2.64 -0.31 -5.46
C PRO A 91 2.39 -0.95 -6.83
N GLU A 92 1.13 -0.99 -7.20
CA GLU A 92 0.68 -1.24 -8.56
C GLU A 92 -0.07 -0.04 -9.12
N ARG A 93 -0.27 0.00 -10.44
CA ARG A 93 -1.09 1.02 -11.07
C ARG A 93 -2.56 0.72 -10.84
N VAL A 94 -3.23 1.65 -10.19
CA VAL A 94 -4.67 1.63 -9.95
C VAL A 94 -5.33 2.81 -10.64
N PHE A 95 -6.67 2.79 -10.74
CA PHE A 95 -7.40 3.84 -11.46
C PHE A 95 -8.55 4.35 -10.62
N MET A 96 -8.58 5.65 -10.36
CA MET A 96 -9.76 6.35 -9.90
C MET A 96 -10.49 6.89 -11.14
N PHE A 97 -11.52 6.18 -11.59
CA PHE A 97 -12.15 6.35 -12.90
C PHE A 97 -11.11 6.20 -14.03
N GLN A 98 -10.77 7.27 -14.73
CA GLN A 98 -9.76 7.27 -15.80
C GLN A 98 -8.39 7.81 -15.35
N ILE A 99 -8.27 8.25 -14.09
CA ILE A 99 -7.04 8.84 -13.55
C ILE A 99 -6.16 7.74 -12.98
N LYS A 100 -4.96 7.61 -13.51
CA LYS A 100 -3.94 6.69 -12.99
C LYS A 100 -3.46 7.14 -11.62
N ALA A 101 -3.40 6.21 -10.68
CA ALA A 101 -2.89 6.38 -9.35
C ALA A 101 -1.97 5.22 -8.97
N GLN A 102 -1.34 5.32 -7.81
CA GLN A 102 -0.47 4.31 -7.23
C GLN A 102 -1.15 3.72 -5.99
N GLY A 103 -1.30 2.41 -5.93
CA GLY A 103 -2.09 1.79 -4.86
C GLY A 103 -1.97 0.28 -4.77
N PHE A 104 -2.98 -0.34 -4.17
CA PHE A 104 -3.05 -1.77 -3.93
C PHE A 104 -4.46 -2.31 -4.19
N ARG A 105 -4.53 -3.49 -4.77
CA ARG A 105 -5.76 -4.28 -4.95
C ARG A 105 -5.65 -5.62 -4.23
N ASP A 106 -6.73 -6.38 -4.29
CA ASP A 106 -6.82 -7.73 -3.76
C ASP A 106 -6.47 -7.78 -2.26
N GLU A 107 -5.45 -8.50 -1.89
CA GLU A 107 -5.02 -8.69 -0.51
C GLU A 107 -3.60 -8.15 -0.31
N LYS A 108 -3.40 -7.32 0.73
CA LYS A 108 -2.09 -6.71 1.00
C LYS A 108 -1.86 -6.51 2.50
N LEU A 109 -0.60 -6.68 2.93
CA LEU A 109 -0.13 -6.27 4.24
C LEU A 109 0.61 -4.93 4.14
N LEU A 110 0.39 -4.05 5.12
CA LEU A 110 1.19 -2.86 5.36
C LEU A 110 1.90 -3.02 6.71
N PRO A 111 3.14 -3.55 6.73
CA PRO A 111 3.86 -3.84 7.95
C PRO A 111 4.31 -2.57 8.68
N ILE A 112 4.28 -2.63 10.00
CA ILE A 112 4.75 -1.58 10.90
C ILE A 112 5.59 -2.25 11.98
N LYS A 113 6.84 -1.82 12.13
CA LYS A 113 7.70 -2.33 13.21
C LYS A 113 7.32 -1.69 14.52
N ILE A 114 7.05 -2.52 15.52
CA ILE A 114 6.74 -2.11 16.88
C ILE A 114 7.91 -2.49 17.79
N THR A 115 8.38 -1.53 18.58
CA THR A 115 9.45 -1.76 19.56
C THR A 115 8.88 -1.55 20.96
N PRO A 116 8.79 -2.63 21.77
CA PRO A 116 8.36 -2.56 23.15
C PRO A 116 9.49 -2.07 24.07
N PRO A 117 9.20 -1.51 25.27
CA PRO A 117 10.19 -1.22 26.27
C PRO A 117 10.84 -2.51 26.83
N LYS A 118 12.04 -2.37 27.44
CA LYS A 118 12.80 -3.50 27.97
C LYS A 118 12.21 -4.09 29.26
N ASN A 119 11.41 -3.31 29.98
CA ASN A 119 10.89 -3.63 31.31
C ASN A 119 9.37 -3.88 31.29
N LEU A 120 8.91 -4.76 30.42
CA LEU A 120 7.52 -5.23 30.42
C LEU A 120 7.30 -6.30 31.48
N GLN A 121 6.15 -6.19 32.16
CA GLN A 121 5.70 -7.25 33.07
C GLN A 121 4.99 -8.36 32.25
N PRO A 122 5.08 -9.63 32.70
CA PRO A 122 4.27 -10.69 32.12
C PRO A 122 2.78 -10.37 32.18
N GLY A 123 2.03 -10.81 31.16
CA GLY A 123 0.60 -10.57 31.03
C GLY A 123 0.17 -10.39 29.59
N ALA A 124 -1.08 -10.04 29.37
CA ALA A 124 -1.59 -9.69 28.06
C ALA A 124 -1.35 -8.21 27.76
N MET A 125 -0.86 -7.90 26.56
CA MET A 125 -0.65 -6.53 26.13
C MET A 125 -1.51 -6.24 24.89
N LYS A 126 -2.37 -5.24 25.02
CA LYS A 126 -3.22 -4.74 23.93
C LYS A 126 -2.56 -3.54 23.26
N LEU A 127 -2.36 -3.62 21.95
CA LEU A 127 -1.91 -2.52 21.10
C LEU A 127 -3.10 -1.98 20.35
N GLU A 128 -3.29 -0.67 20.38
CA GLU A 128 -4.45 -0.04 19.78
C GLU A 128 -4.05 1.14 18.89
N GLY A 129 -4.89 1.43 17.92
CA GLY A 129 -4.75 2.61 17.08
C GLY A 129 -5.92 2.77 16.13
N ARG A 130 -5.90 3.87 15.40
CA ARG A 130 -6.94 4.22 14.44
C ARG A 130 -6.35 4.19 13.03
N ALA A 131 -6.84 3.28 12.21
CA ALA A 131 -6.57 3.26 10.79
C ALA A 131 -7.50 4.23 10.06
N SER A 132 -6.99 4.86 8.99
CA SER A 132 -7.77 5.64 8.06
C SER A 132 -7.32 5.34 6.62
N TRP A 133 -8.25 5.40 5.68
CA TRP A 133 -8.00 5.06 4.27
C TRP A 133 -9.01 5.73 3.35
N MET A 134 -8.70 5.67 2.06
CA MET A 134 -9.67 5.85 0.98
C MET A 134 -9.67 4.57 0.13
N CYS A 135 -10.84 3.98 -0.06
CA CYS A 135 -11.04 2.81 -0.90
C CYS A 135 -11.94 3.20 -2.07
N CYS A 136 -11.40 3.12 -3.28
CA CYS A 136 -12.09 3.54 -4.50
C CYS A 136 -12.24 2.39 -5.48
N GLY A 137 -13.32 2.44 -6.25
CA GLY A 137 -13.69 1.55 -7.34
C GLY A 137 -14.76 2.22 -8.18
N ARG A 138 -15.98 1.71 -8.16
CA ARG A 138 -17.16 2.39 -8.75
C ARG A 138 -17.47 3.72 -8.06
N ASP A 139 -17.13 3.82 -6.80
CA ASP A 139 -17.27 4.96 -5.90
C ASP A 139 -16.02 5.09 -5.02
N CYS A 140 -15.89 6.18 -4.28
CA CYS A 140 -14.80 6.39 -3.34
C CYS A 140 -15.33 6.45 -1.92
N ASN A 141 -14.84 5.53 -1.09
CA ASN A 141 -15.28 5.33 0.28
C ASN A 141 -14.13 5.69 1.24
N PRO A 142 -14.10 6.92 1.77
CA PRO A 142 -13.23 7.23 2.89
C PRO A 142 -13.69 6.45 4.12
N GLY A 143 -12.74 5.89 4.84
CA GLY A 143 -13.03 5.10 6.03
C GLY A 143 -12.02 5.30 7.13
N PHE A 144 -12.46 4.98 8.34
CA PHE A 144 -11.59 4.89 9.50
C PHE A 144 -12.13 3.83 10.46
N LYS A 145 -11.23 3.19 11.19
CA LYS A 145 -11.59 2.14 12.15
C LYS A 145 -10.61 2.12 13.30
N ASP A 146 -11.13 2.02 14.51
CA ASP A 146 -10.31 1.70 15.68
C ASP A 146 -10.01 0.20 15.64
N LEU A 147 -8.73 -0.13 15.69
CA LEU A 147 -8.19 -1.47 15.59
C LEU A 147 -7.37 -1.80 16.83
N SER A 148 -7.37 -3.06 17.21
CA SER A 148 -6.52 -3.55 18.30
C SER A 148 -6.03 -4.96 18.04
N ILE A 149 -4.89 -5.29 18.64
CA ILE A 149 -4.35 -6.65 18.68
C ILE A 149 -3.83 -6.91 20.09
N GLU A 150 -4.05 -8.11 20.62
CA GLU A 150 -3.63 -8.51 21.95
C GLU A 150 -2.67 -9.68 21.85
N LEU A 151 -1.55 -9.59 22.56
CA LEU A 151 -0.50 -10.60 22.60
C LEU A 151 0.00 -10.79 24.03
N PRO A 152 0.35 -12.02 24.43
CA PRO A 152 1.01 -12.28 25.70
C PRO A 152 2.44 -11.71 25.69
N VAL A 153 2.91 -11.24 26.84
CA VAL A 153 4.30 -10.87 27.07
C VAL A 153 5.06 -12.10 27.59
N SER A 154 6.15 -12.47 26.93
CA SER A 154 7.02 -13.59 27.30
C SER A 154 8.49 -13.19 27.25
N SER A 155 9.29 -13.63 28.20
CA SER A 155 10.76 -13.50 28.15
C SER A 155 11.39 -14.45 27.14
N GLU A 156 10.70 -15.53 26.80
CA GLU A 156 11.18 -16.57 25.87
C GLU A 156 10.75 -16.26 24.44
N ALA A 157 11.61 -16.62 23.48
CA ALA A 157 11.28 -16.57 22.07
C ALA A 157 10.22 -17.63 21.75
N THR A 158 9.14 -17.21 21.14
CA THR A 158 8.10 -18.12 20.64
C THR A 158 8.16 -18.19 19.11
N PRO A 159 7.87 -19.36 18.51
CA PRO A 159 7.86 -19.48 17.06
C PRO A 159 6.78 -18.58 16.44
N PRO A 160 7.00 -18.09 15.21
CA PRO A 160 6.00 -17.30 14.49
C PRO A 160 4.71 -18.09 14.28
N GLY A 161 3.59 -17.38 14.27
CA GLY A 161 2.27 -17.97 13.99
C GLY A 161 2.14 -18.37 12.52
N ILE A 162 1.87 -19.63 12.26
CA ILE A 162 1.81 -20.24 10.91
C ILE A 162 0.86 -19.48 9.98
N ARG A 163 -0.25 -18.99 10.51
CA ARG A 163 -1.31 -18.32 9.74
C ARG A 163 -0.81 -17.14 8.90
N TRP A 164 0.09 -16.32 9.43
CA TRP A 164 0.53 -15.08 8.81
C TRP A 164 1.95 -15.12 8.29
N SER A 165 2.80 -16.04 8.75
CA SER A 165 4.23 -16.09 8.41
C SER A 165 4.48 -16.09 6.90
N LYS A 166 3.70 -16.86 6.13
CA LYS A 166 3.84 -16.90 4.66
C LYS A 166 3.54 -15.55 4.04
N MET A 167 2.43 -14.92 4.43
CA MET A 167 2.01 -13.63 3.87
C MET A 167 2.98 -12.51 4.26
N PHE A 168 3.52 -12.52 5.49
CA PHE A 168 4.57 -11.58 5.89
C PHE A 168 5.84 -11.78 5.06
N ALA A 169 6.30 -13.02 4.86
CA ALA A 169 7.47 -13.31 4.04
C ALA A 169 7.30 -12.86 2.58
N GLU A 170 6.17 -13.15 1.95
CA GLU A 170 5.82 -12.69 0.60
C GLU A 170 5.77 -11.16 0.53
N ASN A 171 5.14 -10.53 1.50
CA ASN A 171 5.02 -9.07 1.56
C ASN A 171 6.38 -8.38 1.75
N PHE A 172 7.27 -8.92 2.60
CA PHE A 172 8.62 -8.39 2.77
C PHE A 172 9.48 -8.57 1.51
N ALA A 173 9.23 -9.59 0.71
CA ALA A 173 9.88 -9.76 -0.58
C ALA A 173 9.43 -8.71 -1.61
N ASP A 174 8.20 -8.19 -1.48
CA ASP A 174 7.66 -7.10 -2.32
C ASP A 174 8.15 -5.70 -1.90
N ILE A 175 8.77 -5.56 -0.72
CA ILE A 175 9.36 -4.28 -0.31
C ILE A 175 10.58 -3.98 -1.16
N ALA A 176 10.47 -2.98 -2.02
CA ALA A 176 11.54 -2.59 -2.91
C ALA A 176 12.79 -2.11 -2.14
N ARG A 177 13.94 -2.67 -2.48
CA ARG A 177 15.26 -2.32 -1.92
C ARG A 177 16.16 -1.75 -3.01
N GLU A 178 17.22 -1.08 -2.64
CA GLU A 178 18.26 -0.68 -3.59
C GLU A 178 18.89 -1.93 -4.22
N CYS A 179 19.21 -1.83 -5.50
CA CYS A 179 19.85 -2.91 -6.24
C CYS A 179 21.16 -2.39 -6.85
N GLY A 180 22.28 -2.79 -6.29
CA GLY A 180 23.62 -2.35 -6.73
C GLY A 180 24.02 -2.86 -8.12
N ASP A 181 23.23 -3.76 -8.71
CA ASP A 181 23.45 -4.23 -10.08
C ASP A 181 23.08 -3.20 -11.14
N TRP A 182 22.35 -2.13 -10.75
CA TRP A 182 21.89 -1.09 -11.65
C TRP A 182 22.28 0.30 -11.15
N THR A 183 22.76 1.16 -12.05
CA THR A 183 23.03 2.57 -11.79
C THR A 183 21.97 3.42 -12.46
N ILE A 184 21.34 4.33 -11.69
CA ILE A 184 20.28 5.19 -12.19
C ILE A 184 20.76 6.65 -12.12
N HIS A 185 20.65 7.35 -13.24
CA HIS A 185 20.91 8.78 -13.34
C HIS A 185 19.62 9.51 -13.71
N ALA A 186 19.32 10.58 -13.01
CA ALA A 186 18.17 11.43 -13.28
C ALA A 186 18.65 12.80 -13.78
N THR A 187 18.07 13.25 -14.90
CA THR A 187 18.28 14.60 -15.43
C THR A 187 16.95 15.28 -15.71
N ARG A 188 16.88 16.57 -15.47
CA ARG A 188 15.74 17.40 -15.84
C ARG A 188 15.97 17.99 -17.22
N LYS A 189 14.96 17.90 -18.09
CA LYS A 189 15.02 18.50 -19.41
C LYS A 189 13.63 19.00 -19.84
N SER A 190 13.47 20.30 -20.03
CA SER A 190 12.25 20.90 -20.65
C SER A 190 10.93 20.38 -20.06
N GLY A 191 10.78 20.40 -18.72
CA GLY A 191 9.54 19.95 -18.05
C GLY A 191 9.40 18.44 -17.92
N THR A 192 10.44 17.68 -18.24
CA THR A 192 10.48 16.23 -18.09
C THR A 192 11.64 15.79 -17.18
N ILE A 193 11.51 14.58 -16.63
CA ILE A 193 12.59 13.84 -15.97
C ILE A 193 12.98 12.69 -16.89
N VAL A 194 14.27 12.57 -17.13
CA VAL A 194 14.88 11.47 -17.88
C VAL A 194 15.64 10.58 -16.91
N LEU A 195 15.19 9.37 -16.72
CA LEU A 195 15.89 8.32 -15.96
C LEU A 195 16.69 7.46 -16.92
N ARG A 196 18.02 7.45 -16.76
CA ARG A 196 18.92 6.56 -17.48
C ARG A 196 19.30 5.41 -16.57
N ILE A 197 18.92 4.21 -16.94
CA ILE A 197 19.08 2.99 -16.15
C ILE A 197 20.15 2.14 -16.83
N LYS A 198 21.31 2.00 -16.20
CA LYS A 198 22.47 1.31 -16.73
C LYS A 198 22.82 0.09 -15.89
N PRO A 199 23.15 -1.05 -16.51
CA PRO A 199 23.69 -2.18 -15.76
C PRO A 199 25.05 -1.83 -15.18
N ALA A 200 25.24 -2.12 -13.89
CA ALA A 200 26.49 -1.93 -13.17
C ALA A 200 27.31 -3.22 -13.04
N THR A 201 26.69 -4.38 -13.30
CA THR A 201 27.34 -5.70 -13.23
C THR A 201 27.13 -6.49 -14.50
N GLU A 202 27.96 -7.50 -14.76
CA GLU A 202 27.84 -8.36 -15.94
C GLU A 202 26.49 -9.12 -15.95
N ARG A 203 25.99 -9.57 -14.80
CA ARG A 203 24.68 -10.24 -14.73
C ARG A 203 23.53 -9.32 -15.14
N ALA A 204 23.54 -8.06 -14.73
CA ALA A 204 22.56 -7.07 -15.15
C ALA A 204 22.69 -6.76 -16.65
N LYS A 205 23.94 -6.70 -17.17
CA LYS A 205 24.23 -6.45 -18.58
C LYS A 205 23.68 -7.56 -19.49
N LEU A 206 23.83 -8.81 -19.08
CA LEU A 206 23.26 -9.95 -19.78
C LEU A 206 21.72 -9.90 -19.81
N HIS A 207 21.10 -9.42 -18.72
CA HIS A 207 19.65 -9.34 -18.58
C HIS A 207 19.02 -8.09 -19.21
N LEU A 208 19.81 -7.07 -19.56
CA LEU A 208 19.32 -5.79 -20.10
C LEU A 208 18.35 -5.97 -21.30
N ARG A 209 18.61 -6.96 -22.16
CA ARG A 209 17.81 -7.19 -23.36
C ARG A 209 16.45 -7.84 -23.08
N GLU A 210 16.33 -8.52 -21.95
CA GLU A 210 15.11 -9.22 -21.52
C GLU A 210 14.10 -8.26 -20.87
N ILE A 211 14.56 -7.09 -20.39
CA ILE A 211 13.69 -6.09 -19.77
C ILE A 211 12.91 -5.38 -20.88
N GLU A 212 11.63 -5.68 -21.02
CA GLU A 212 10.78 -5.10 -22.06
C GLU A 212 9.98 -3.88 -21.60
N ASP A 213 9.58 -3.85 -20.36
CA ASP A 213 8.78 -2.79 -19.79
C ASP A 213 9.34 -2.31 -18.45
N VAL A 214 9.28 -1.01 -18.21
CA VAL A 214 9.71 -0.39 -16.97
C VAL A 214 8.69 0.66 -16.56
N THR A 215 8.13 0.51 -15.38
CA THR A 215 7.25 1.51 -14.75
C THR A 215 7.97 2.18 -13.61
N PHE A 216 7.89 3.51 -13.53
CA PHE A 216 8.33 4.26 -12.37
C PHE A 216 7.15 4.73 -11.53
N PHE A 217 7.19 4.42 -10.24
CA PHE A 217 6.26 4.89 -9.22
C PHE A 217 6.96 5.97 -8.40
N THR A 218 6.56 7.23 -8.63
CA THR A 218 7.14 8.37 -7.91
C THR A 218 6.82 8.27 -6.41
N GLY A 219 7.86 8.41 -5.59
CA GLY A 219 7.71 8.41 -4.12
C GLY A 219 7.65 9.82 -3.51
N ASP A 220 7.87 10.84 -4.33
CA ASP A 220 8.00 12.25 -3.97
C ASP A 220 6.98 13.16 -4.67
N GLY A 221 6.10 12.59 -5.51
CA GLY A 221 5.09 13.34 -6.27
C GLY A 221 5.66 14.16 -7.45
N LEU A 222 6.92 13.94 -7.83
CA LEU A 222 7.57 14.68 -8.90
C LEU A 222 6.98 14.41 -10.28
N ILE A 223 6.52 13.19 -10.53
CA ILE A 223 6.03 12.72 -11.84
C ILE A 223 4.51 12.62 -11.84
N ASP A 224 3.88 13.03 -12.94
CA ASP A 224 2.46 12.79 -13.20
C ASP A 224 2.28 11.52 -14.06
N PRO A 225 1.75 10.43 -13.49
CA PRO A 225 1.55 9.18 -14.21
C PRO A 225 0.49 9.27 -15.33
N ASN A 226 -0.28 10.36 -15.39
CA ASN A 226 -1.33 10.59 -16.39
C ASN A 226 -0.82 11.34 -17.63
N LYS A 227 0.37 11.89 -17.56
CA LYS A 227 1.02 12.55 -18.70
C LYS A 227 1.78 11.54 -19.55
N PRO A 228 2.09 11.89 -20.81
CA PRO A 228 2.88 11.02 -21.69
C PRO A 228 4.21 10.63 -21.07
N GLU A 229 4.54 9.37 -21.19
CA GLU A 229 5.84 8.80 -20.86
C GLU A 229 6.40 8.06 -22.08
N SER A 230 7.71 7.97 -22.19
CA SER A 230 8.36 7.19 -23.23
C SER A 230 9.47 6.32 -22.67
N LEU A 231 9.53 5.09 -23.13
CA LEU A 231 10.58 4.13 -22.86
C LEU A 231 11.36 3.87 -24.15
N SER A 232 12.67 4.09 -24.12
CA SER A 232 13.57 3.77 -25.22
C SER A 232 14.76 2.97 -24.69
N ARG A 233 15.42 2.26 -25.62
CA ARG A 233 16.58 1.41 -25.31
C ARG A 233 17.70 1.69 -26.27
N THR A 234 18.88 1.68 -25.70
CA THR A 234 20.13 1.54 -26.44
C THR A 234 20.77 0.20 -26.10
N GLY A 235 21.81 -0.20 -26.79
CA GLY A 235 22.52 -1.45 -26.47
C GLY A 235 23.16 -1.47 -25.07
N VAL A 236 23.15 -0.36 -24.33
CA VAL A 236 23.88 -0.18 -23.06
C VAL A 236 23.02 0.40 -21.93
N GLU A 237 21.81 0.88 -22.19
CA GLU A 237 20.95 1.49 -21.18
C GLU A 237 19.46 1.47 -21.58
N ILE A 238 18.59 1.58 -20.57
CA ILE A 238 17.17 1.89 -20.70
C ILE A 238 16.97 3.36 -20.35
N VAL A 239 16.20 4.08 -21.14
CA VAL A 239 15.89 5.50 -20.94
C VAL A 239 14.40 5.66 -20.78
N LEU A 240 13.96 6.06 -19.60
CA LEU A 240 12.57 6.37 -19.29
C LEU A 240 12.41 7.89 -19.15
N THR A 241 11.55 8.49 -19.97
CA THR A 241 11.25 9.92 -19.93
C THR A 241 9.83 10.12 -19.46
N GLN A 242 9.64 10.98 -18.44
CA GLN A 242 8.34 11.22 -17.83
C GLN A 242 8.12 12.70 -17.58
N THR A 243 6.87 13.13 -17.64
CA THR A 243 6.48 14.53 -17.45
C THR A 243 6.46 14.90 -15.97
N ILE A 244 7.04 16.04 -15.63
CA ILE A 244 6.97 16.61 -14.27
C ILE A 244 5.51 16.99 -14.00
N SER A 245 5.03 16.62 -12.81
CA SER A 245 3.68 16.96 -12.34
C SER A 245 3.55 18.47 -12.13
N GLU A 246 2.44 19.03 -12.53
CA GLU A 246 2.08 20.43 -12.19
C GLU A 246 1.88 20.61 -10.67
N PHE A 247 1.58 19.51 -9.96
CA PHE A 247 1.48 19.43 -8.50
C PHE A 247 2.79 19.04 -7.81
N ALA A 248 3.89 18.94 -8.56
CA ALA A 248 5.20 18.63 -7.97
C ALA A 248 5.58 19.66 -6.89
N PRO A 249 6.31 19.25 -5.84
CA PRO A 249 6.79 20.15 -4.80
C PRO A 249 7.56 21.34 -5.37
N LYS A 250 7.36 22.53 -4.78
CA LYS A 250 8.08 23.75 -5.15
C LYS A 250 8.85 24.27 -3.93
N PRO A 251 10.20 24.40 -4.00
CA PRO A 251 11.06 24.07 -5.15
C PRO A 251 11.08 22.58 -5.45
N LEU A 252 11.46 22.21 -6.68
CA LEU A 252 11.58 20.81 -7.06
C LEU A 252 12.60 20.08 -6.17
N PRO A 253 12.36 18.80 -5.85
CA PRO A 253 13.28 18.00 -5.06
C PRO A 253 14.67 17.94 -5.72
N ARG A 254 15.71 17.91 -4.90
CA ARG A 254 17.10 17.71 -5.39
C ARG A 254 17.41 16.26 -5.75
N GLN A 255 16.49 15.35 -5.48
CA GLN A 255 16.61 13.93 -5.75
C GLN A 255 15.30 13.43 -6.37
N VAL A 256 15.40 12.40 -7.19
CA VAL A 256 14.27 11.62 -7.67
C VAL A 256 14.19 10.36 -6.81
N ALA A 257 13.09 10.19 -6.10
CA ALA A 257 12.86 9.05 -5.23
C ALA A 257 11.60 8.27 -5.65
N GLY A 258 11.69 6.95 -5.65
CA GLY A 258 10.56 6.10 -6.02
C GLY A 258 10.94 4.65 -6.20
N ILE A 259 10.10 3.94 -6.94
CA ILE A 259 10.26 2.52 -7.25
C ILE A 259 10.23 2.32 -8.75
N LEU A 260 11.23 1.65 -9.29
CA LEU A 260 11.23 1.12 -10.65
C LEU A 260 10.77 -0.33 -10.62
N GLN A 261 9.82 -0.67 -11.46
CA GLN A 261 9.30 -2.04 -11.62
C GLN A 261 9.46 -2.53 -13.04
N THR A 262 9.70 -3.84 -13.17
CA THR A 262 9.64 -4.54 -14.45
C THR A 262 9.03 -5.93 -14.28
N PRO A 263 8.11 -6.35 -15.13
CA PRO A 263 7.53 -7.70 -15.09
C PRO A 263 8.56 -8.81 -15.24
N GLN A 264 9.63 -8.55 -16.01
CA GLN A 264 10.71 -9.49 -16.25
C GLN A 264 11.62 -9.71 -15.02
N GLY A 265 11.58 -8.78 -14.04
CA GLY A 265 12.53 -8.70 -12.95
C GLY A 265 13.82 -8.00 -13.38
N TRP A 266 14.61 -7.56 -12.42
CA TRP A 266 15.82 -6.77 -12.65
C TRP A 266 17.07 -7.63 -12.88
N LEU A 267 16.99 -8.95 -12.66
CA LEU A 267 18.12 -9.88 -12.81
C LEU A 267 17.68 -11.17 -13.52
N PRO A 268 18.62 -11.99 -14.01
CA PRO A 268 18.32 -13.19 -14.80
C PRO A 268 17.41 -14.23 -14.13
N ASP A 269 17.35 -14.24 -12.79
CA ASP A 269 16.45 -15.08 -12.02
C ASP A 269 15.00 -14.52 -11.93
N GLY A 270 14.73 -13.43 -12.65
CA GLY A 270 13.44 -12.74 -12.64
C GLY A 270 13.15 -11.96 -11.35
N LYS A 271 14.14 -11.72 -10.50
CA LYS A 271 14.01 -11.01 -9.22
C LYS A 271 15.12 -9.99 -9.01
N PRO A 272 14.88 -8.94 -8.16
CA PRO A 272 13.57 -8.50 -7.69
C PRO A 272 12.72 -7.93 -8.83
N LYS A 273 11.39 -7.90 -8.68
CA LYS A 273 10.50 -7.22 -9.63
C LYS A 273 10.56 -5.69 -9.48
N SER A 274 10.86 -5.23 -8.28
CA SER A 274 10.82 -3.83 -7.88
C SER A 274 12.14 -3.43 -7.21
N ILE A 275 12.71 -2.31 -7.64
CA ILE A 275 13.88 -1.71 -7.00
C ILE A 275 13.56 -0.29 -6.52
N ARG A 276 14.04 0.07 -5.34
CA ARG A 276 13.96 1.42 -4.81
C ARG A 276 15.09 2.26 -5.39
N ILE A 277 14.76 3.46 -5.80
CA ILE A 277 15.74 4.44 -6.23
C ILE A 277 15.67 5.72 -5.40
N SER A 278 16.82 6.34 -5.19
CA SER A 278 17.00 7.68 -4.69
C SER A 278 18.25 8.23 -5.35
N THR A 279 18.10 9.06 -6.38
CA THR A 279 19.21 9.55 -7.21
C THR A 279 19.17 11.07 -7.33
N PRO A 280 20.33 11.76 -7.30
CA PRO A 280 20.37 13.20 -7.50
C PRO A 280 19.75 13.62 -8.83
N LEU A 281 18.88 14.65 -8.77
CA LEU A 281 18.34 15.29 -9.95
C LEU A 281 19.32 16.35 -10.46
N ARG A 282 19.81 16.17 -11.67
CA ARG A 282 20.68 17.10 -12.37
C ARG A 282 19.91 17.93 -13.40
N ASP A 283 20.37 19.12 -13.68
CA ASP A 283 19.86 19.98 -14.76
C ASP A 283 20.51 19.62 -16.10
#